data_a21b0013fd17c480d18eab411728dd32
#
_entry.id   a21b0013fd17c480d18eab411728dd32
#
_cell.length_a   1.000
_cell.length_b   1.000
_cell.length_c   1.000
_cell.angle_alpha   90.00
_cell.angle_beta   90.00
_cell.angle_gamma   90.00
#
_symmetry.space_group_name_H-M   'P 1'
#
loop_
_entity.id
_entity.type
_entity.pdbx_description
1 polymer ?
#
loop_
_entity_poly.entity_id
_entity_poly.type
_entity_poly.pdbx_seq_one_letter_code
_entity_poly.pdbx_strand_id
1 'polypeptide(L)'
;MKTLPHVVVVGGGISGLAAAWYLTQGPSGPRATVTLLESSERFGGKLALQSFGGLSLDTGAEALLAARPEAVGLCKELGLETVPAATTQASIYSRGRLRAIPRGLLTGVPTDLRKLAASGILSLPGLLRIPLDHVLPRTVLHGDVSVGDYVSTRLGGEVTQRLVEPMLGGVYAGRAETLSLQMTVPALYRAATQRRSAIESAASVLSDGRKTMGPRKGPIFVGLEGGVGTLPGALVSALRDRGVVLHASCDVQQVRSRGHHWDVVAGDGRGRYETHTADAVLFATPAPVTGALLESVNRSAADELLGIEYADVAVVTLGYPAHEARHLRGSGFLVPPVEGRTVKGVTYSSLKWNWVGRQARSHADDGLFILRASVGRAGDPLVAQSSDAELVRFAADDLAEMIGLPRRPAIESVTRWSQGLPQYAVGHRTRVADVREWLLNTPGLAVCGAAYEGVGVAACVGSAQAAVSTVLQQLAERREWAHG
;
A
#
# COMPACT_ATOMS: atom_id res chain seq x y z
N MET A 1 12.83 33.91 -22.62
CA MET A 1 12.18 33.03 -21.64
C MET A 1 13.00 31.74 -21.56
N LYS A 2 13.49 31.32 -20.37
CA LYS A 2 14.16 30.01 -20.23
C LYS A 2 13.12 28.93 -20.50
N THR A 3 13.38 28.08 -21.50
CA THR A 3 12.53 26.91 -21.78
C THR A 3 12.53 25.97 -20.56
N LEU A 4 11.35 25.56 -20.10
CA LEU A 4 11.22 24.58 -19.02
C LEU A 4 11.73 23.22 -19.51
N PRO A 5 12.36 22.41 -18.65
CA PRO A 5 12.71 21.04 -19.01
C PRO A 5 11.46 20.21 -19.26
N HIS A 6 11.56 19.26 -20.17
CA HIS A 6 10.50 18.30 -20.42
C HIS A 6 10.76 17.01 -19.64
N VAL A 7 9.80 16.58 -18.84
CA VAL A 7 9.87 15.33 -18.05
C VAL A 7 8.78 14.38 -18.52
N VAL A 8 9.17 13.16 -18.87
CA VAL A 8 8.23 12.07 -19.11
C VAL A 8 8.04 11.27 -17.84
N VAL A 9 6.81 11.08 -17.41
CA VAL A 9 6.42 10.22 -16.30
C VAL A 9 5.82 8.93 -16.85
N VAL A 10 6.40 7.78 -16.52
CA VAL A 10 5.96 6.46 -16.97
C VAL A 10 5.18 5.78 -15.86
N GLY A 11 3.89 5.53 -16.09
CA GLY A 11 2.94 4.96 -15.13
C GLY A 11 2.01 5.99 -14.51
N GLY A 12 0.71 5.83 -14.75
CA GLY A 12 -0.37 6.74 -14.31
C GLY A 12 -1.04 6.31 -12.99
N GLY A 13 -0.38 5.52 -12.16
CA GLY A 13 -0.80 5.25 -10.79
C GLY A 13 -0.68 6.49 -9.89
N ILE A 14 -1.07 6.38 -8.61
CA ILE A 14 -1.04 7.51 -7.68
C ILE A 14 0.35 8.15 -7.56
N SER A 15 1.44 7.37 -7.66
CA SER A 15 2.79 7.91 -7.62
C SER A 15 3.13 8.75 -8.85
N GLY A 16 2.77 8.28 -10.06
CA GLY A 16 3.01 9.03 -11.28
C GLY A 16 2.16 10.28 -11.39
N LEU A 17 0.88 10.19 -11.02
CA LEU A 17 -0.01 11.36 -10.95
C LEU A 17 0.50 12.40 -9.94
N ALA A 18 0.95 11.97 -8.76
CA ALA A 18 1.55 12.86 -7.76
C ALA A 18 2.87 13.46 -8.24
N ALA A 19 3.72 12.68 -8.93
CA ALA A 19 4.96 13.18 -9.53
C ALA A 19 4.68 14.27 -10.58
N ALA A 20 3.75 14.02 -11.49
CA ALA A 20 3.31 15.01 -12.47
C ALA A 20 2.77 16.27 -11.78
N TRP A 21 1.97 16.12 -10.71
CA TRP A 21 1.48 17.23 -9.91
C TRP A 21 2.60 18.08 -9.32
N TYR A 22 3.57 17.48 -8.65
CA TYR A 22 4.69 18.23 -8.02
C TYR A 22 5.69 18.80 -9.02
N LEU A 23 5.84 18.22 -10.23
CA LEU A 23 6.62 18.81 -11.33
C LEU A 23 6.00 20.11 -11.87
N THR A 24 4.67 20.24 -11.77
CA THR A 24 3.95 21.46 -12.20
C THR A 24 3.85 22.52 -11.10
N GLN A 25 4.42 22.28 -9.91
CA GLN A 25 4.37 23.22 -8.78
C GLN A 25 5.73 23.83 -8.51
N GLY A 26 5.77 25.16 -8.48
CA GLY A 26 6.95 25.90 -8.05
C GLY A 26 6.56 27.32 -7.59
N PRO A 27 7.48 28.01 -6.90
CA PRO A 27 7.20 29.35 -6.36
C PRO A 27 6.80 30.40 -7.42
N SER A 28 7.27 30.21 -8.65
CA SER A 28 7.05 31.13 -9.77
C SER A 28 6.33 30.48 -10.96
N GLY A 29 5.65 29.36 -10.74
CA GLY A 29 4.97 28.59 -11.80
C GLY A 29 5.49 27.18 -11.94
N PRO A 30 5.18 26.49 -13.07
CA PRO A 30 5.62 25.12 -13.30
C PRO A 30 7.15 25.01 -13.37
N ARG A 31 7.68 23.88 -12.84
CA ARG A 31 9.13 23.57 -12.87
C ARG A 31 9.54 22.82 -14.13
N ALA A 32 8.60 22.10 -14.74
CA ALA A 32 8.79 21.32 -15.95
C ALA A 32 7.53 21.31 -16.80
N THR A 33 7.67 21.07 -18.10
CA THR A 33 6.58 20.53 -18.92
C THR A 33 6.53 19.02 -18.71
N VAL A 34 5.34 18.43 -18.67
CA VAL A 34 5.16 17.02 -18.30
C VAL A 34 4.32 16.29 -19.32
N THR A 35 4.78 15.11 -19.71
CA THR A 35 3.99 14.09 -20.41
C THR A 35 3.90 12.87 -19.51
N LEU A 36 2.70 12.35 -19.24
CA LEU A 36 2.47 11.16 -18.44
C LEU A 36 1.86 10.06 -19.32
N LEU A 37 2.50 8.89 -19.33
CA LEU A 37 2.15 7.73 -20.12
C LEU A 37 1.63 6.61 -19.22
N GLU A 38 0.44 6.08 -19.50
CA GLU A 38 -0.22 5.00 -18.77
C GLU A 38 -0.63 3.90 -19.74
N SER A 39 -0.23 2.66 -19.46
CA SER A 39 -0.53 1.51 -20.30
C SER A 39 -2.01 1.11 -20.31
N SER A 40 -2.70 1.28 -19.19
CA SER A 40 -4.13 0.97 -19.10
C SER A 40 -5.03 2.09 -19.65
N GLU A 41 -6.31 1.76 -19.86
CA GLU A 41 -7.31 2.72 -20.34
C GLU A 41 -7.64 3.82 -19.30
N ARG A 42 -7.25 3.63 -18.03
CA ARG A 42 -7.55 4.54 -16.93
C ARG A 42 -6.33 4.90 -16.11
N PHE A 43 -6.31 6.11 -15.58
CA PHE A 43 -5.36 6.55 -14.57
C PHE A 43 -5.80 6.10 -13.16
N GLY A 44 -4.84 6.07 -12.22
CA GLY A 44 -5.06 5.80 -10.81
C GLY A 44 -4.46 4.49 -10.30
N GLY A 45 -4.13 3.55 -11.19
CA GLY A 45 -3.56 2.26 -10.80
C GLY A 45 -4.46 1.54 -9.79
N LYS A 46 -3.93 1.27 -8.59
CA LYS A 46 -4.65 0.56 -7.51
C LYS A 46 -5.62 1.44 -6.69
N LEU A 47 -5.79 2.71 -7.04
CA LEU A 47 -6.90 3.55 -6.59
C LEU A 47 -7.96 3.53 -7.67
N ALA A 48 -9.03 2.75 -7.45
CA ALA A 48 -10.07 2.53 -8.42
C ALA A 48 -11.43 2.41 -7.75
N LEU A 49 -12.44 2.92 -8.45
CA LEU A 49 -13.84 2.75 -8.11
C LEU A 49 -14.46 1.77 -9.09
N GLN A 50 -15.39 0.97 -8.62
CA GLN A 50 -16.22 0.10 -9.42
C GLN A 50 -17.70 0.29 -9.08
N SER A 51 -18.56 0.19 -10.09
CA SER A 51 -19.99 0.11 -9.85
C SER A 51 -20.35 -1.26 -9.27
N PHE A 52 -21.04 -1.26 -8.13
CA PHE A 52 -21.48 -2.44 -7.42
C PHE A 52 -22.96 -2.28 -7.06
N GLY A 53 -23.84 -2.85 -7.88
CA GLY A 53 -25.27 -2.69 -7.71
C GLY A 53 -25.73 -1.22 -7.77
N GLY A 54 -25.14 -0.38 -8.62
CA GLY A 54 -25.43 1.05 -8.68
C GLY A 54 -24.69 1.91 -7.63
N LEU A 55 -23.94 1.29 -6.71
CA LEU A 55 -23.09 1.97 -5.75
C LEU A 55 -21.68 2.10 -6.30
N SER A 56 -20.99 3.20 -6.03
CA SER A 56 -19.57 3.34 -6.37
C SER A 56 -18.71 2.97 -5.16
N LEU A 57 -17.87 1.96 -5.29
CA LEU A 57 -17.05 1.43 -4.19
C LEU A 57 -15.58 1.34 -4.56
N ASP A 58 -14.71 1.61 -3.59
CA ASP A 58 -13.28 1.35 -3.72
C ASP A 58 -13.01 -0.14 -3.93
N THR A 59 -12.21 -0.48 -4.93
CA THR A 59 -11.79 -1.87 -5.21
C THR A 59 -10.33 -2.13 -4.84
N GLY A 60 -9.55 -1.07 -4.61
CA GLY A 60 -8.18 -1.12 -4.11
C GLY A 60 -8.05 -0.58 -2.70
N ALA A 61 -7.18 0.41 -2.49
CA ALA A 61 -7.09 1.10 -1.21
C ALA A 61 -8.36 1.91 -0.95
N GLU A 62 -8.87 1.84 0.29
CA GLU A 62 -10.10 2.53 0.71
C GLU A 62 -9.87 3.54 1.84
N ALA A 63 -8.64 3.65 2.32
CA ALA A 63 -8.31 4.49 3.46
C ALA A 63 -6.93 5.11 3.33
N LEU A 64 -6.79 6.32 3.85
CA LEU A 64 -5.53 7.03 4.03
C LEU A 64 -5.17 7.05 5.52
N LEU A 65 -3.88 6.98 5.83
CA LEU A 65 -3.39 7.12 7.20
C LEU A 65 -3.34 8.60 7.58
N ALA A 66 -4.21 9.03 8.50
CA ALA A 66 -4.32 10.45 8.86
C ALA A 66 -3.03 11.05 9.46
N ALA A 67 -2.18 10.20 10.05
CA ALA A 67 -0.90 10.62 10.62
C ALA A 67 0.21 10.88 9.57
N ARG A 68 -0.02 10.51 8.31
CA ARG A 68 0.92 10.69 7.21
C ARG A 68 0.46 11.86 6.37
N PRO A 69 1.19 13.00 6.42
CA PRO A 69 0.73 14.25 5.80
C PRO A 69 0.73 14.22 4.27
N GLU A 70 1.50 13.35 3.63
CA GLU A 70 1.74 13.38 2.19
C GLU A 70 0.43 13.19 1.39
N ALA A 71 -0.37 12.17 1.70
CA ALA A 71 -1.62 11.93 0.99
C ALA A 71 -2.74 12.88 1.39
N VAL A 72 -2.83 13.19 2.70
CA VAL A 72 -3.83 14.15 3.22
C VAL A 72 -3.53 15.57 2.71
N GLY A 73 -2.25 15.93 2.65
CA GLY A 73 -1.78 17.19 2.07
C GLY A 73 -2.17 17.32 0.60
N LEU A 74 -1.92 16.26 -0.19
CA LEU A 74 -2.31 16.22 -1.60
C LEU A 74 -3.83 16.37 -1.78
N CYS A 75 -4.64 15.68 -0.96
CA CYS A 75 -6.09 15.89 -0.99
C CYS A 75 -6.47 17.35 -0.74
N LYS A 76 -5.86 17.98 0.28
CA LYS A 76 -6.10 19.39 0.60
C LYS A 76 -5.68 20.34 -0.53
N GLU A 77 -4.53 20.10 -1.17
CA GLU A 77 -4.06 20.89 -2.32
C GLU A 77 -5.04 20.83 -3.50
N LEU A 78 -5.76 19.72 -3.64
CA LEU A 78 -6.79 19.49 -4.66
C LEU A 78 -8.20 19.93 -4.21
N GLY A 79 -8.34 20.52 -3.01
CA GLY A 79 -9.65 20.93 -2.49
C GLY A 79 -10.54 19.77 -2.06
N LEU A 80 -9.99 18.56 -1.87
CA LEU A 80 -10.73 17.39 -1.44
C LEU A 80 -10.78 17.28 0.09
N GLU A 81 -11.99 17.22 0.63
CA GLU A 81 -12.19 17.03 2.06
C GLU A 81 -12.07 15.56 2.46
N THR A 82 -11.28 15.28 3.49
CA THR A 82 -11.16 13.95 4.05
C THR A 82 -12.24 13.70 5.10
N VAL A 83 -12.83 12.50 5.07
CA VAL A 83 -13.84 12.06 6.03
C VAL A 83 -13.26 11.00 6.97
N PRO A 84 -13.52 11.08 8.28
CA PRO A 84 -13.04 10.06 9.21
C PRO A 84 -13.77 8.73 9.01
N ALA A 85 -13.07 7.62 9.28
CA ALA A 85 -13.73 6.33 9.43
C ALA A 85 -14.69 6.38 10.64
N ALA A 86 -15.91 5.89 10.47
CA ALA A 86 -16.92 5.88 11.53
C ALA A 86 -16.52 4.98 12.70
N THR A 87 -15.77 3.94 12.42
CA THR A 87 -15.18 3.05 13.43
C THR A 87 -13.83 2.51 12.95
N THR A 88 -12.91 2.36 13.88
CA THR A 88 -11.60 1.72 13.65
C THR A 88 -11.42 0.50 14.55
N GLN A 89 -12.47 0.10 15.26
CA GLN A 89 -12.44 -1.08 16.11
C GLN A 89 -12.43 -2.33 15.23
N ALA A 90 -11.29 -2.98 15.13
CA ALA A 90 -11.10 -4.22 14.39
C ALA A 90 -10.93 -5.42 15.33
N SER A 91 -11.15 -6.62 14.79
CA SER A 91 -10.97 -7.89 15.50
C SER A 91 -9.91 -8.75 14.77
N ILE A 92 -9.48 -9.82 15.43
CA ILE A 92 -8.76 -10.93 14.83
C ILE A 92 -9.63 -12.18 15.02
N TYR A 93 -9.84 -12.94 13.96
CA TYR A 93 -10.40 -14.27 14.06
C TYR A 93 -9.31 -15.20 14.61
N SER A 94 -9.46 -15.65 15.81
CA SER A 94 -8.45 -16.50 16.45
C SER A 94 -9.10 -17.52 17.34
N ARG A 95 -8.68 -18.77 17.18
CA ARG A 95 -9.17 -19.90 17.96
C ARG A 95 -10.69 -20.03 17.86
N GLY A 96 -11.21 -19.99 16.62
CA GLY A 96 -12.60 -20.17 16.28
C GLY A 96 -13.55 -19.02 16.67
N ARG A 97 -13.04 -17.82 17.02
CA ARG A 97 -13.87 -16.68 17.44
C ARG A 97 -13.27 -15.34 17.02
N LEU A 98 -14.11 -14.35 16.81
CA LEU A 98 -13.70 -12.96 16.71
C LEU A 98 -13.28 -12.41 18.07
N ARG A 99 -12.07 -11.86 18.16
CA ARG A 99 -11.48 -11.28 19.36
C ARG A 99 -11.02 -9.87 19.07
N ALA A 100 -11.46 -8.92 19.90
CA ALA A 100 -11.06 -7.52 19.71
C ALA A 100 -9.53 -7.36 19.77
N ILE A 101 -8.98 -6.59 18.86
CA ILE A 101 -7.55 -6.25 18.89
C ILE A 101 -7.27 -5.40 20.14
N PRO A 102 -6.41 -5.86 21.07
CA PRO A 102 -6.11 -5.09 22.27
C PRO A 102 -5.33 -3.82 21.94
N ARG A 103 -5.54 -2.77 22.71
CA ARG A 103 -4.74 -1.54 22.60
C ARG A 103 -3.31 -1.79 23.08
N GLY A 104 -2.34 -1.06 22.50
CA GLY A 104 -0.95 -1.18 22.90
C GLY A 104 -0.18 -2.25 22.12
N LEU A 105 -0.55 -2.45 20.85
CA LEU A 105 0.23 -3.24 19.90
C LEU A 105 1.01 -2.30 18.96
N LEU A 106 2.27 -2.63 18.72
CA LEU A 106 3.07 -2.07 17.63
C LEU A 106 3.21 -3.15 16.55
N THR A 107 2.41 -3.07 15.50
CA THR A 107 2.38 -4.07 14.39
C THR A 107 2.31 -5.51 14.91
N GLY A 108 1.46 -5.75 15.91
CA GLY A 108 1.29 -7.08 16.53
C GLY A 108 2.19 -7.37 17.74
N VAL A 109 3.26 -6.60 17.97
CA VAL A 109 4.12 -6.73 19.16
C VAL A 109 3.43 -6.08 20.35
N PRO A 110 3.12 -6.84 21.43
CA PRO A 110 2.38 -6.34 22.57
C PRO A 110 3.24 -5.48 23.49
N THR A 111 2.62 -4.45 24.09
CA THR A 111 3.25 -3.64 25.15
C THR A 111 2.49 -3.70 26.48
N ASP A 112 1.30 -4.30 26.48
CA ASP A 112 0.44 -4.47 27.64
C ASP A 112 -0.04 -5.93 27.72
N LEU A 113 0.65 -6.73 28.53
CA LEU A 113 0.38 -8.17 28.65
C LEU A 113 -0.97 -8.47 29.31
N ARG A 114 -1.47 -7.59 30.17
CA ARG A 114 -2.78 -7.78 30.81
C ARG A 114 -3.92 -7.67 29.78
N LYS A 115 -3.86 -6.63 28.93
CA LYS A 115 -4.83 -6.46 27.85
C LYS A 115 -4.73 -7.57 26.81
N LEU A 116 -3.52 -8.02 26.51
CA LEU A 116 -3.32 -9.16 25.63
C LEU A 116 -3.94 -10.44 26.18
N ALA A 117 -3.70 -10.76 27.44
CA ALA A 117 -4.26 -11.93 28.12
C ALA A 117 -5.81 -11.87 28.12
N ALA A 118 -6.37 -10.71 28.43
CA ALA A 118 -7.83 -10.51 28.45
C ALA A 118 -8.46 -10.64 27.05
N SER A 119 -7.71 -10.43 25.96
CA SER A 119 -8.23 -10.56 24.59
C SER A 119 -8.54 -12.01 24.20
N GLY A 120 -7.87 -12.98 24.83
CA GLY A 120 -7.98 -14.41 24.52
C GLY A 120 -7.46 -14.81 23.14
N ILE A 121 -6.72 -13.93 22.42
CA ILE A 121 -6.16 -14.22 21.09
C ILE A 121 -5.16 -15.36 21.17
N LEU A 122 -4.30 -15.37 22.21
CA LEU A 122 -3.29 -16.38 22.43
C LEU A 122 -3.78 -17.48 23.39
N SER A 123 -3.18 -18.65 23.29
CA SER A 123 -3.34 -19.74 24.25
C SER A 123 -2.60 -19.41 25.57
N LEU A 124 -2.90 -20.18 26.63
CA LEU A 124 -2.19 -20.05 27.91
C LEU A 124 -0.67 -20.30 27.75
N PRO A 125 -0.21 -21.37 27.07
CA PRO A 125 1.22 -21.56 26.80
C PRO A 125 1.85 -20.40 26.03
N GLY A 126 1.15 -19.85 25.01
CA GLY A 126 1.60 -18.67 24.26
C GLY A 126 1.77 -17.44 25.16
N LEU A 127 0.84 -17.22 26.07
CA LEU A 127 0.92 -16.11 27.04
C LEU A 127 2.08 -16.29 28.01
N LEU A 128 2.30 -17.50 28.53
CA LEU A 128 3.38 -17.81 29.48
C LEU A 128 4.77 -17.73 28.84
N ARG A 129 4.88 -17.86 27.52
CA ARG A 129 6.16 -17.70 26.79
C ARG A 129 6.65 -16.26 26.74
N ILE A 130 5.75 -15.29 26.71
CA ILE A 130 6.07 -13.87 26.46
C ILE A 130 6.98 -13.25 27.54
N PRO A 131 6.78 -13.47 28.86
CA PRO A 131 7.63 -12.88 29.89
C PRO A 131 9.11 -13.26 29.79
N LEU A 132 9.45 -14.36 29.12
CA LEU A 132 10.85 -14.75 28.88
C LEU A 132 11.61 -13.68 28.08
N ASP A 133 10.95 -12.81 27.35
CA ASP A 133 11.55 -11.69 26.63
C ASP A 133 12.40 -10.79 27.56
N HIS A 134 12.01 -10.64 28.81
CA HIS A 134 12.74 -9.82 29.78
C HIS A 134 14.04 -10.49 30.29
N VAL A 135 14.13 -11.83 30.25
CA VAL A 135 15.29 -12.57 30.77
C VAL A 135 16.21 -13.10 29.67
N LEU A 136 15.72 -13.28 28.47
CA LEU A 136 16.53 -13.71 27.32
C LEU A 136 17.69 -12.71 27.06
N PRO A 137 18.87 -13.16 26.63
CA PRO A 137 19.95 -12.29 26.19
C PRO A 137 19.46 -11.34 25.08
N ARG A 138 20.11 -10.21 24.92
CA ARG A 138 19.83 -9.28 23.82
C ARG A 138 20.03 -10.00 22.48
N THR A 139 19.05 -9.90 21.58
CA THR A 139 19.21 -10.35 20.20
C THR A 139 20.13 -9.37 19.47
N VAL A 140 21.30 -9.85 19.05
CA VAL A 140 22.22 -9.06 18.23
C VAL A 140 21.70 -9.12 16.80
N LEU A 141 21.32 -7.98 16.24
CA LEU A 141 20.87 -7.85 14.86
C LEU A 141 22.09 -7.56 13.98
N HIS A 142 22.55 -8.57 13.26
CA HIS A 142 23.60 -8.44 12.25
C HIS A 142 22.98 -8.12 10.89
N GLY A 143 22.73 -6.81 10.63
CA GLY A 143 22.02 -6.37 9.44
C GLY A 143 20.50 -6.51 9.56
N ASP A 144 19.84 -6.70 8.42
CA ASP A 144 18.39 -6.88 8.34
C ASP A 144 17.99 -8.32 8.69
N VAL A 145 16.84 -8.47 9.32
CA VAL A 145 16.27 -9.78 9.69
C VAL A 145 14.78 -9.79 9.40
N SER A 146 14.17 -10.98 9.34
CA SER A 146 12.72 -11.05 9.18
C SER A 146 12.00 -10.61 10.47
N VAL A 147 10.78 -10.08 10.29
CA VAL A 147 9.91 -9.76 11.45
C VAL A 147 9.56 -11.02 12.21
N GLY A 148 9.30 -12.12 11.48
CA GLY A 148 8.94 -13.41 12.04
C GLY A 148 10.04 -13.99 12.91
N ASP A 149 11.28 -14.02 12.45
CA ASP A 149 12.42 -14.52 13.20
C ASP A 149 12.66 -13.70 14.46
N TYR A 150 12.67 -12.37 14.33
CA TYR A 150 12.86 -11.50 15.49
C TYR A 150 11.78 -11.71 16.56
N VAL A 151 10.49 -11.65 16.15
CA VAL A 151 9.39 -11.74 17.10
C VAL A 151 9.26 -13.16 17.68
N SER A 152 9.40 -14.20 16.87
CA SER A 152 9.31 -15.59 17.33
C SER A 152 10.41 -15.91 18.34
N THR A 153 11.64 -15.47 18.09
CA THR A 153 12.76 -15.64 19.02
C THR A 153 12.48 -14.96 20.36
N ARG A 154 11.94 -13.77 20.35
CA ARG A 154 11.68 -12.97 21.55
C ARG A 154 10.41 -13.37 22.29
N LEU A 155 9.29 -13.47 21.58
CA LEU A 155 7.95 -13.59 22.16
C LEU A 155 7.28 -14.95 21.93
N GLY A 156 7.86 -15.78 21.07
CA GLY A 156 7.32 -17.09 20.71
C GLY A 156 6.48 -17.07 19.42
N GLY A 157 6.41 -18.22 18.76
CA GLY A 157 5.75 -18.37 17.45
C GLY A 157 4.27 -18.02 17.45
N GLU A 158 3.54 -18.21 18.54
CA GLU A 158 2.11 -17.90 18.58
C GLU A 158 1.83 -16.40 18.50
N VAL A 159 2.69 -15.55 19.06
CA VAL A 159 2.61 -14.09 18.91
C VAL A 159 2.81 -13.71 17.44
N THR A 160 3.81 -14.30 16.79
CA THR A 160 4.06 -14.09 15.36
C THR A 160 2.85 -14.50 14.52
N GLN A 161 2.40 -15.73 14.68
CA GLN A 161 1.33 -16.30 13.86
C GLN A 161 -0.04 -15.64 14.06
N ARG A 162 -0.41 -15.26 15.30
CA ARG A 162 -1.76 -14.79 15.61
C ARG A 162 -1.90 -13.27 15.75
N LEU A 163 -0.81 -12.54 15.89
CA LEU A 163 -0.82 -11.09 16.04
C LEU A 163 -0.04 -10.38 14.93
N VAL A 164 1.22 -10.75 14.72
CA VAL A 164 2.10 -10.05 13.77
C VAL A 164 1.71 -10.40 12.32
N GLU A 165 1.57 -11.67 12.03
CA GLU A 165 1.25 -12.18 10.70
C GLU A 165 -0.04 -11.56 10.12
N PRO A 166 -1.19 -11.57 10.81
CA PRO A 166 -2.39 -10.96 10.25
C PRO A 166 -2.27 -9.44 10.05
N MET A 167 -1.50 -8.74 10.90
CA MET A 167 -1.31 -7.30 10.75
C MET A 167 -0.40 -6.94 9.58
N LEU A 168 0.68 -7.69 9.37
CA LEU A 168 1.56 -7.51 8.21
C LEU A 168 0.91 -8.02 6.92
N GLY A 169 0.27 -9.18 6.99
CA GLY A 169 -0.43 -9.77 5.85
C GLY A 169 -1.60 -8.90 5.36
N GLY A 170 -2.24 -8.15 6.25
CA GLY A 170 -3.27 -7.17 5.90
C GLY A 170 -2.73 -5.98 5.10
N VAL A 171 -1.45 -5.62 5.28
CA VAL A 171 -0.80 -4.48 4.62
C VAL A 171 -0.01 -4.91 3.37
N TYR A 172 0.80 -5.95 3.50
CA TYR A 172 1.77 -6.36 2.47
C TYR A 172 1.33 -7.61 1.69
N ALA A 173 0.30 -8.32 2.15
CA ALA A 173 -0.02 -9.68 1.71
C ALA A 173 1.19 -10.64 1.75
N GLY A 174 2.21 -10.28 2.54
CA GLY A 174 3.44 -11.02 2.74
C GLY A 174 3.39 -11.94 3.98
N ARG A 175 4.46 -12.65 4.22
CA ARG A 175 4.66 -13.53 5.37
C ARG A 175 5.65 -12.90 6.35
N ALA A 176 5.37 -12.97 7.64
CA ALA A 176 6.26 -12.42 8.67
C ALA A 176 7.68 -13.02 8.61
N GLU A 177 7.80 -14.28 8.20
CA GLU A 177 9.07 -15.00 8.06
C GLU A 177 9.97 -14.47 6.95
N THR A 178 9.42 -13.77 5.95
CA THR A 178 10.18 -13.23 4.81
C THR A 178 10.28 -11.72 4.83
N LEU A 179 9.33 -11.03 5.47
CA LEU A 179 9.26 -9.57 5.49
C LEU A 179 10.36 -8.96 6.38
N SER A 180 11.12 -8.03 5.84
CA SER A 180 12.18 -7.27 6.49
C SER A 180 11.66 -6.49 7.69
N LEU A 181 12.27 -6.66 8.86
CA LEU A 181 11.99 -5.85 10.04
C LEU A 181 12.44 -4.40 9.83
N GLN A 182 13.58 -4.21 9.16
CA GLN A 182 14.15 -2.90 8.89
C GLN A 182 13.26 -2.06 7.97
N MET A 183 12.62 -2.69 7.00
CA MET A 183 11.80 -2.00 6.01
C MET A 183 10.34 -1.86 6.44
N THR A 184 9.75 -2.89 7.04
CA THR A 184 8.33 -2.89 7.38
C THR A 184 8.03 -2.22 8.73
N VAL A 185 8.93 -2.34 9.72
CA VAL A 185 8.77 -1.74 11.06
C VAL A 185 10.07 -1.05 11.50
N PRO A 186 10.55 -0.03 10.76
CA PRO A 186 11.86 0.59 10.98
C PRO A 186 12.06 1.17 12.38
N ALA A 187 10.99 1.65 13.00
CA ALA A 187 11.05 2.17 14.36
C ALA A 187 11.34 1.05 15.39
N LEU A 188 10.72 -0.12 15.20
CA LEU A 188 10.98 -1.29 16.05
C LEU A 188 12.42 -1.81 15.83
N TYR A 189 12.88 -1.89 14.59
CA TYR A 189 14.25 -2.26 14.27
C TYR A 189 15.26 -1.39 15.03
N ARG A 190 15.16 -0.05 14.92
CA ARG A 190 16.04 0.88 15.62
C ARG A 190 15.96 0.72 17.15
N ALA A 191 14.77 0.55 17.71
CA ALA A 191 14.61 0.33 19.14
C ALA A 191 15.23 -1.01 19.59
N ALA A 192 15.09 -2.06 18.79
CA ALA A 192 15.65 -3.40 19.05
C ALA A 192 17.18 -3.43 19.02
N THR A 193 17.84 -2.56 18.23
CA THR A 193 19.30 -2.42 18.25
C THR A 193 19.83 -1.78 19.54
N GLN A 194 18.99 -1.12 20.32
CA GLN A 194 19.38 -0.41 21.53
C GLN A 194 18.91 -1.10 22.82
N ARG A 195 17.84 -1.90 22.75
CA ARG A 195 17.17 -2.50 23.91
C ARG A 195 17.25 -4.02 23.87
N ARG A 196 17.14 -4.61 25.07
CA ARG A 196 17.18 -6.07 25.25
C ARG A 196 15.85 -6.71 24.86
N SER A 197 14.72 -6.15 25.31
CA SER A 197 13.38 -6.70 25.21
C SER A 197 12.64 -6.14 23.98
N ALA A 198 11.94 -7.01 23.26
CA ALA A 198 11.05 -6.61 22.16
C ALA A 198 9.83 -5.83 22.68
N ILE A 199 9.32 -6.20 23.86
CA ILE A 199 8.22 -5.48 24.54
C ILE A 199 8.64 -4.04 24.86
N GLU A 200 9.82 -3.87 25.48
CA GLU A 200 10.37 -2.55 25.82
C GLU A 200 10.66 -1.72 24.56
N SER A 201 11.19 -2.36 23.52
CA SER A 201 11.41 -1.71 22.23
C SER A 201 10.10 -1.18 21.64
N ALA A 202 9.06 -2.00 21.58
CA ALA A 202 7.74 -1.60 21.10
C ALA A 202 7.10 -0.50 21.99
N ALA A 203 7.24 -0.63 23.33
CA ALA A 203 6.72 0.35 24.27
C ALA A 203 7.39 1.72 24.11
N SER A 204 8.73 1.74 23.90
CA SER A 204 9.43 3.01 23.66
C SER A 204 8.98 3.68 22.38
N VAL A 205 8.84 2.94 21.28
CA VAL A 205 8.35 3.48 20.00
C VAL A 205 6.96 4.13 20.17
N LEU A 206 6.04 3.44 20.86
CA LEU A 206 4.70 3.99 21.12
C LEU A 206 4.71 5.19 22.06
N SER A 207 5.63 5.21 23.04
CA SER A 207 5.81 6.33 23.97
C SER A 207 6.39 7.56 23.28
N ASP A 208 7.46 7.36 22.50
CA ASP A 208 8.14 8.44 21.80
C ASP A 208 7.23 9.05 20.73
N GLY A 209 6.46 8.23 20.01
CA GLY A 209 5.41 8.72 19.12
C GLY A 209 4.37 9.60 19.83
N ARG A 210 3.98 9.25 21.07
CA ARG A 210 3.07 10.09 21.88
C ARG A 210 3.71 11.39 22.35
N LYS A 211 4.99 11.36 22.71
CA LYS A 211 5.71 12.59 23.13
C LYS A 211 5.89 13.57 21.97
N THR A 212 6.26 13.05 20.79
CA THR A 212 6.54 13.88 19.61
C THR A 212 5.27 14.46 18.99
N MET A 213 4.19 13.68 18.91
CA MET A 213 2.93 14.05 18.26
C MET A 213 1.85 14.51 19.25
N GLY A 214 2.09 14.46 20.56
CA GLY A 214 1.11 14.68 21.59
C GLY A 214 0.06 13.56 21.68
N PRO A 215 -0.95 13.70 22.55
CA PRO A 215 -2.09 12.80 22.57
C PRO A 215 -2.80 12.91 21.22
N ARG A 216 -2.98 11.76 20.54
CA ARG A 216 -3.58 11.69 19.20
C ARG A 216 -4.97 12.30 19.22
N LYS A 217 -5.09 13.54 18.76
CA LYS A 217 -6.37 14.23 18.55
C LYS A 217 -6.77 13.97 17.09
N GLY A 218 -7.66 13.03 16.84
CA GLY A 218 -8.19 12.78 15.50
C GLY A 218 -8.24 11.31 15.08
N PRO A 219 -8.80 11.03 13.91
CA PRO A 219 -8.99 9.69 13.39
C PRO A 219 -7.65 9.03 13.04
N ILE A 220 -7.61 7.70 13.06
CA ILE A 220 -6.46 6.91 12.59
C ILE A 220 -6.49 6.84 11.06
N PHE A 221 -7.66 6.58 10.52
CA PHE A 221 -7.91 6.45 9.08
C PHE A 221 -8.92 7.50 8.65
N VAL A 222 -8.65 8.06 7.48
CA VAL A 222 -9.56 8.94 6.76
C VAL A 222 -9.78 8.38 5.35
N GLY A 223 -10.87 8.72 4.73
CA GLY A 223 -11.20 8.43 3.34
C GLY A 223 -11.65 9.71 2.64
N LEU A 224 -12.25 9.53 1.48
CA LEU A 224 -12.95 10.60 0.75
C LEU A 224 -14.42 10.22 0.64
N GLU A 225 -15.31 11.20 0.62
CA GLU A 225 -16.71 10.96 0.27
C GLU A 225 -16.76 10.39 -1.16
N GLY A 226 -17.44 9.28 -1.34
CA GLY A 226 -17.44 8.55 -2.64
C GLY A 226 -16.24 7.63 -2.87
N GLY A 227 -15.30 7.52 -1.90
CA GLY A 227 -14.15 6.62 -1.95
C GLY A 227 -12.82 7.30 -2.31
N VAL A 228 -11.72 6.69 -1.87
CA VAL A 228 -10.35 7.15 -2.17
C VAL A 228 -10.04 7.06 -3.66
N GLY A 229 -10.73 6.18 -4.39
CA GLY A 229 -10.65 6.07 -5.84
C GLY A 229 -11.13 7.31 -6.61
N THR A 230 -11.70 8.32 -5.95
CA THR A 230 -12.01 9.63 -6.56
C THR A 230 -10.76 10.51 -6.72
N LEU A 231 -9.71 10.29 -5.92
CA LEU A 231 -8.48 11.09 -5.94
C LEU A 231 -7.77 11.11 -7.30
N PRO A 232 -7.61 9.98 -8.02
CA PRO A 232 -7.02 9.99 -9.36
C PRO A 232 -7.77 10.87 -10.35
N GLY A 233 -9.10 10.84 -10.33
CA GLY A 233 -9.92 11.66 -11.22
C GLY A 233 -9.71 13.16 -10.97
N ALA A 234 -9.66 13.58 -9.71
CA ALA A 234 -9.35 14.94 -9.33
C ALA A 234 -7.95 15.38 -9.79
N LEU A 235 -6.94 14.49 -9.60
CA LEU A 235 -5.58 14.76 -10.09
C LEU A 235 -5.53 14.90 -11.61
N VAL A 236 -6.17 14.00 -12.35
CA VAL A 236 -6.22 14.04 -13.82
C VAL A 236 -6.83 15.36 -14.31
N SER A 237 -7.95 15.81 -13.71
CA SER A 237 -8.54 17.09 -14.05
C SER A 237 -7.57 18.25 -13.77
N ALA A 238 -7.03 18.33 -12.58
CA ALA A 238 -6.12 19.39 -12.18
C ALA A 238 -4.81 19.42 -13.00
N LEU A 239 -4.31 18.25 -13.44
CA LEU A 239 -3.14 18.14 -14.31
C LEU A 239 -3.43 18.65 -15.72
N ARG A 240 -4.60 18.33 -16.28
CA ARG A 240 -5.05 18.87 -17.58
C ARG A 240 -5.16 20.39 -17.56
N ASP A 241 -5.73 20.95 -16.49
CA ASP A 241 -5.85 22.40 -16.31
C ASP A 241 -4.48 23.10 -16.23
N ARG A 242 -3.42 22.36 -15.86
CA ARG A 242 -2.03 22.82 -15.84
C ARG A 242 -1.24 22.52 -17.13
N GLY A 243 -1.91 22.02 -18.15
CA GLY A 243 -1.30 21.73 -19.46
C GLY A 243 -0.42 20.47 -19.48
N VAL A 244 -0.57 19.55 -18.53
CA VAL A 244 0.08 18.24 -18.58
C VAL A 244 -0.53 17.39 -19.68
N VAL A 245 0.31 16.80 -20.52
CA VAL A 245 -0.12 15.87 -21.56
C VAL A 245 -0.29 14.49 -20.95
N LEU A 246 -1.50 13.93 -21.03
CA LEU A 246 -1.86 12.64 -20.42
C LEU A 246 -2.27 11.65 -21.51
N HIS A 247 -1.53 10.55 -21.64
CA HIS A 247 -1.83 9.46 -22.57
C HIS A 247 -2.21 8.20 -21.78
N ALA A 248 -3.46 7.75 -21.90
CA ALA A 248 -3.91 6.42 -21.49
C ALA A 248 -3.79 5.45 -22.67
N SER A 249 -3.83 4.14 -22.41
CA SER A 249 -3.61 3.09 -23.42
C SER A 249 -2.31 3.29 -24.22
N CYS A 250 -1.27 3.74 -23.49
CA CYS A 250 0.02 4.09 -24.05
C CYS A 250 1.12 3.34 -23.26
N ASP A 251 1.54 2.21 -23.81
CA ASP A 251 2.48 1.29 -23.14
C ASP A 251 3.91 1.59 -23.55
N VAL A 252 4.75 1.96 -22.58
CA VAL A 252 6.18 2.25 -22.81
C VAL A 252 6.91 0.94 -23.03
N GLN A 253 7.53 0.81 -24.20
CA GLN A 253 8.24 -0.39 -24.61
C GLN A 253 9.77 -0.25 -24.43
N GLN A 254 10.29 0.96 -24.53
CA GLN A 254 11.71 1.19 -24.43
C GLN A 254 12.05 2.61 -23.99
N VAL A 255 13.15 2.72 -23.25
CA VAL A 255 13.81 3.99 -22.93
C VAL A 255 15.25 3.92 -23.42
N ARG A 256 15.71 4.94 -24.13
CA ARG A 256 17.06 5.00 -24.72
C ARG A 256 17.72 6.31 -24.35
N SER A 257 19.02 6.26 -24.07
CA SER A 257 19.84 7.48 -23.94
C SER A 257 20.09 8.11 -25.30
N ARG A 258 19.95 9.43 -25.36
CA ARG A 258 20.28 10.26 -26.54
C ARG A 258 21.16 11.45 -26.13
N GLY A 259 22.35 11.15 -25.68
CA GLY A 259 23.26 12.17 -25.15
C GLY A 259 22.73 12.77 -23.84
N HIS A 260 22.26 14.00 -23.88
CA HIS A 260 21.71 14.70 -22.73
C HIS A 260 20.17 14.50 -22.56
N HIS A 261 19.54 13.82 -23.49
CA HIS A 261 18.09 13.56 -23.52
C HIS A 261 17.78 12.06 -23.45
N TRP A 262 16.54 11.75 -23.28
CA TRP A 262 15.97 10.40 -23.26
C TRP A 262 14.89 10.27 -24.33
N ASP A 263 14.96 9.24 -25.15
CA ASP A 263 13.88 8.85 -26.04
C ASP A 263 13.05 7.76 -25.37
N VAL A 264 11.78 8.04 -25.13
CA VAL A 264 10.79 7.10 -24.56
C VAL A 264 9.89 6.64 -25.69
N VAL A 265 10.00 5.37 -26.07
CA VAL A 265 9.19 4.76 -27.14
C VAL A 265 7.98 4.11 -26.52
N ALA A 266 6.80 4.55 -26.90
CA ALA A 266 5.54 4.04 -26.40
C ALA A 266 4.60 3.61 -27.53
N GLY A 267 3.82 2.56 -27.31
CA GLY A 267 2.87 2.00 -28.29
C GLY A 267 1.43 2.16 -27.83
N ASP A 268 0.51 2.31 -28.80
CA ASP A 268 -0.93 2.44 -28.56
C ASP A 268 -1.68 1.08 -28.48
N GLY A 269 -0.94 -0.03 -28.42
CA GLY A 269 -1.50 -1.38 -28.47
C GLY A 269 -2.06 -1.81 -29.85
N ARG A 270 -2.05 -0.91 -30.85
CA ARG A 270 -2.51 -1.15 -32.22
C ARG A 270 -1.37 -1.20 -33.24
N GLY A 271 -0.12 -1.29 -32.73
CA GLY A 271 1.09 -1.36 -33.56
C GLY A 271 1.62 -0.01 -34.01
N ARG A 272 1.09 1.10 -33.55
CA ARG A 272 1.67 2.43 -33.76
C ARG A 272 2.55 2.79 -32.57
N TYR A 273 3.72 3.31 -32.86
CA TYR A 273 4.71 3.74 -31.87
C TYR A 273 4.99 5.23 -32.02
N GLU A 274 5.10 5.89 -30.89
CA GLU A 274 5.49 7.30 -30.78
C GLU A 274 6.73 7.41 -29.91
N THR A 275 7.62 8.33 -30.23
CA THR A 275 8.81 8.63 -29.46
C THR A 275 8.67 9.98 -28.80
N HIS A 276 8.73 10.00 -27.46
CA HIS A 276 8.73 11.22 -26.67
C HIS A 276 10.17 11.51 -26.24
N THR A 277 10.76 12.60 -26.72
CA THR A 277 12.10 13.05 -26.28
C THR A 277 11.95 13.91 -25.03
N ALA A 278 12.70 13.59 -23.98
CA ALA A 278 12.62 14.24 -22.67
C ALA A 278 14.00 14.55 -22.09
N ASP A 279 14.08 15.57 -21.25
CA ASP A 279 15.27 15.89 -20.46
C ASP A 279 15.45 14.92 -19.29
N ALA A 280 14.34 14.34 -18.79
CA ALA A 280 14.34 13.34 -17.74
C ALA A 280 13.15 12.39 -17.85
N VAL A 281 13.31 11.18 -17.29
CA VAL A 281 12.23 10.17 -17.19
C VAL A 281 12.06 9.76 -15.73
N LEU A 282 10.81 9.77 -15.27
CA LEU A 282 10.44 9.34 -13.94
C LEU A 282 9.58 8.08 -14.05
N PHE A 283 10.10 6.95 -13.52
CA PHE A 283 9.39 5.67 -13.53
C PHE A 283 8.52 5.53 -12.28
N ALA A 284 7.22 5.42 -12.49
CA ALA A 284 6.20 5.20 -11.46
C ALA A 284 5.46 3.87 -11.67
N THR A 285 6.04 2.97 -12.45
CA THR A 285 5.55 1.62 -12.75
C THR A 285 5.94 0.62 -11.65
N PRO A 286 5.32 -0.56 -11.60
CA PRO A 286 5.80 -1.67 -10.76
C PRO A 286 7.28 -1.97 -11.04
N ALA A 287 8.01 -2.41 -10.00
CA ALA A 287 9.45 -2.62 -10.11
C ALA A 287 9.88 -3.56 -11.25
N PRO A 288 9.20 -4.70 -11.52
CA PRO A 288 9.56 -5.55 -12.65
C PRO A 288 9.43 -4.85 -14.01
N VAL A 289 8.41 -4.00 -14.18
CA VAL A 289 8.22 -3.21 -15.41
C VAL A 289 9.33 -2.17 -15.55
N THR A 290 9.62 -1.44 -14.46
CA THR A 290 10.76 -0.50 -14.45
C THR A 290 12.08 -1.21 -14.74
N GLY A 291 12.30 -2.39 -14.15
CA GLY A 291 13.50 -3.21 -14.38
C GLY A 291 13.66 -3.57 -15.85
N ALA A 292 12.61 -4.07 -16.50
CA ALA A 292 12.62 -4.39 -17.93
C ALA A 292 12.96 -3.18 -18.80
N LEU A 293 12.40 -2.00 -18.48
CA LEU A 293 12.69 -0.76 -19.22
C LEU A 293 14.14 -0.26 -19.01
N LEU A 294 14.76 -0.60 -17.90
CA LEU A 294 16.13 -0.21 -17.56
C LEU A 294 17.21 -1.20 -18.04
N GLU A 295 16.86 -2.38 -18.52
CA GLU A 295 17.83 -3.43 -18.90
C GLU A 295 18.93 -2.95 -19.83
N SER A 296 18.58 -2.15 -20.85
CA SER A 296 19.53 -1.61 -21.82
C SER A 296 20.20 -0.31 -21.39
N VAL A 297 19.74 0.30 -20.28
CA VAL A 297 20.17 1.63 -19.81
C VAL A 297 21.06 1.52 -18.57
N ASN A 298 20.63 0.71 -17.60
CA ASN A 298 21.34 0.49 -16.34
C ASN A 298 21.04 -0.93 -15.84
N ARG A 299 21.86 -1.88 -16.28
CA ARG A 299 21.67 -3.30 -15.99
C ARG A 299 21.67 -3.62 -14.50
N SER A 300 22.53 -2.98 -13.70
CA SER A 300 22.59 -3.24 -12.27
C SER A 300 21.30 -2.83 -11.55
N ALA A 301 20.76 -1.65 -11.88
CA ALA A 301 19.47 -1.24 -11.35
C ALA A 301 18.32 -2.13 -11.83
N ALA A 302 18.37 -2.59 -13.09
CA ALA A 302 17.37 -3.48 -13.67
C ALA A 302 17.31 -4.82 -12.95
N ASP A 303 18.45 -5.47 -12.72
CA ASP A 303 18.54 -6.80 -12.08
C ASP A 303 17.96 -6.76 -10.66
N GLU A 304 18.25 -5.70 -9.89
CA GLU A 304 17.67 -5.55 -8.54
C GLU A 304 16.15 -5.33 -8.57
N LEU A 305 15.66 -4.52 -9.52
CA LEU A 305 14.21 -4.27 -9.65
C LEU A 305 13.45 -5.52 -10.10
N LEU A 306 14.00 -6.29 -11.03
CA LEU A 306 13.43 -7.56 -11.49
C LEU A 306 13.38 -8.61 -10.37
N GLY A 307 14.32 -8.54 -9.41
CA GLY A 307 14.36 -9.41 -8.24
C GLY A 307 13.34 -9.08 -7.15
N ILE A 308 12.51 -8.03 -7.29
CA ILE A 308 11.45 -7.71 -6.32
C ILE A 308 10.22 -8.56 -6.60
N GLU A 309 9.92 -9.48 -5.71
CA GLU A 309 8.72 -10.31 -5.78
C GLU A 309 7.45 -9.49 -5.50
N TYR A 310 6.34 -9.96 -6.04
CA TYR A 310 5.02 -9.37 -5.84
C TYR A 310 4.00 -10.42 -5.43
N ALA A 311 3.04 -10.04 -4.59
CA ALA A 311 1.89 -10.88 -4.25
C ALA A 311 0.71 -10.56 -5.16
N ASP A 312 0.05 -11.62 -5.64
CA ASP A 312 -1.27 -11.53 -6.26
C ASP A 312 -2.33 -11.45 -5.15
N VAL A 313 -3.24 -10.50 -5.29
CA VAL A 313 -4.33 -10.31 -4.35
C VAL A 313 -5.65 -10.11 -5.06
N ALA A 314 -6.73 -10.57 -4.45
CA ALA A 314 -8.08 -10.29 -4.88
C ALA A 314 -8.88 -9.64 -3.76
N VAL A 315 -9.76 -8.74 -4.15
CA VAL A 315 -10.78 -8.16 -3.28
C VAL A 315 -12.13 -8.67 -3.75
N VAL A 316 -12.76 -9.50 -2.92
CA VAL A 316 -14.11 -10.01 -3.12
C VAL A 316 -15.06 -9.09 -2.37
N THR A 317 -15.85 -8.31 -3.12
CA THR A 317 -16.88 -7.42 -2.57
C THR A 317 -18.20 -8.17 -2.56
N LEU A 318 -18.83 -8.22 -1.39
CA LEU A 318 -20.09 -8.95 -1.18
C LEU A 318 -21.13 -8.03 -0.56
N GLY A 319 -22.36 -8.11 -1.08
CA GLY A 319 -23.52 -7.43 -0.54
C GLY A 319 -24.53 -8.45 -0.02
N TYR A 320 -24.93 -8.29 1.23
CA TYR A 320 -25.96 -9.10 1.89
C TYR A 320 -27.19 -8.25 2.23
N PRO A 321 -28.39 -8.80 2.33
CA PRO A 321 -29.51 -8.09 2.91
C PRO A 321 -29.13 -7.53 4.29
N ALA A 322 -29.46 -6.27 4.56
CA ALA A 322 -28.98 -5.60 5.77
C ALA A 322 -29.42 -6.28 7.08
N HIS A 323 -30.56 -6.98 7.05
CA HIS A 323 -31.07 -7.71 8.23
C HIS A 323 -30.20 -8.90 8.64
N GLU A 324 -29.50 -9.55 7.69
CA GLU A 324 -28.59 -10.70 7.94
C GLU A 324 -27.31 -10.27 8.68
N ALA A 325 -26.92 -9.02 8.56
CA ALA A 325 -25.68 -8.50 9.13
C ALA A 325 -25.87 -7.65 10.40
N ARG A 326 -27.07 -7.61 10.99
CA ARG A 326 -27.39 -6.75 12.16
C ARG A 326 -26.56 -7.05 13.41
N HIS A 327 -26.03 -8.25 13.52
CA HIS A 327 -25.19 -8.68 14.64
C HIS A 327 -23.73 -8.21 14.51
N LEU A 328 -23.28 -7.81 13.32
CA LEU A 328 -21.90 -7.40 13.08
C LEU A 328 -21.60 -6.02 13.67
N ARG A 329 -20.39 -5.86 14.20
CA ARG A 329 -19.90 -4.63 14.85
C ARG A 329 -18.43 -4.36 14.48
N GLY A 330 -18.05 -3.07 14.53
CA GLY A 330 -16.66 -2.65 14.25
C GLY A 330 -16.38 -2.43 12.77
N SER A 331 -15.11 -2.31 12.43
CA SER A 331 -14.66 -2.03 11.05
C SER A 331 -14.34 -3.28 10.23
N GLY A 332 -14.34 -4.46 10.86
CA GLY A 332 -13.96 -5.71 10.25
C GLY A 332 -12.98 -6.53 11.09
N PHE A 333 -12.33 -7.50 10.47
CA PHE A 333 -11.39 -8.38 11.18
C PHE A 333 -10.28 -8.90 10.25
N LEU A 334 -9.20 -9.33 10.88
CA LEU A 334 -8.07 -10.00 10.24
C LEU A 334 -8.11 -11.50 10.54
N VAL A 335 -7.58 -12.30 9.62
CA VAL A 335 -7.54 -13.76 9.74
C VAL A 335 -6.11 -14.24 9.62
N PRO A 336 -5.53 -14.78 10.72
CA PRO A 336 -4.22 -15.40 10.69
C PRO A 336 -4.19 -16.63 9.77
N PRO A 337 -3.10 -16.89 9.04
CA PRO A 337 -2.97 -18.09 8.21
C PRO A 337 -3.15 -19.40 8.99
N VAL A 338 -2.74 -19.43 10.26
CA VAL A 338 -2.88 -20.59 11.15
C VAL A 338 -4.34 -21.02 11.39
N GLU A 339 -5.32 -20.18 11.08
CA GLU A 339 -6.75 -20.53 11.14
C GLU A 339 -7.23 -21.30 9.90
N GLY A 340 -6.37 -21.48 8.87
CA GLY A 340 -6.66 -22.29 7.69
C GLY A 340 -7.76 -21.74 6.78
N ARG A 341 -7.95 -20.41 6.76
CA ARG A 341 -8.97 -19.73 5.97
C ARG A 341 -8.38 -19.09 4.72
N THR A 342 -9.19 -19.06 3.65
CA THR A 342 -8.86 -18.42 2.39
C THR A 342 -8.81 -16.89 2.54
N VAL A 343 -9.77 -16.35 3.26
CA VAL A 343 -9.86 -14.92 3.56
C VAL A 343 -8.78 -14.52 4.57
N LYS A 344 -8.00 -13.49 4.24
CA LYS A 344 -6.96 -12.94 5.14
C LYS A 344 -7.44 -11.75 5.97
N GLY A 345 -8.54 -11.11 5.56
CA GLY A 345 -9.13 -9.99 6.26
C GLY A 345 -10.43 -9.54 5.63
N VAL A 346 -11.29 -8.97 6.43
CA VAL A 346 -12.61 -8.49 6.04
C VAL A 346 -12.77 -7.06 6.52
N THR A 347 -13.26 -6.19 5.64
CA THR A 347 -13.70 -4.84 6.00
C THR A 347 -15.21 -4.76 5.90
N TYR A 348 -15.87 -4.31 6.94
CA TYR A 348 -17.29 -3.98 6.95
C TYR A 348 -17.49 -2.57 6.39
N SER A 349 -17.47 -2.42 5.06
CA SER A 349 -17.49 -1.11 4.40
C SER A 349 -18.71 -0.29 4.80
N SER A 350 -19.88 -0.91 4.96
CA SER A 350 -21.10 -0.24 5.44
C SER A 350 -21.03 0.29 6.87
N LEU A 351 -20.17 -0.25 7.74
CA LEU A 351 -19.95 0.24 9.11
C LEU A 351 -18.75 1.17 9.20
N LYS A 352 -17.72 0.92 8.41
CA LYS A 352 -16.49 1.70 8.45
C LYS A 352 -16.66 3.08 7.82
N TRP A 353 -17.46 3.17 6.75
CA TRP A 353 -17.69 4.39 6.00
C TRP A 353 -19.18 4.79 6.02
N ASN A 354 -19.48 5.93 6.65
CA ASN A 354 -20.85 6.42 6.75
C ASN A 354 -21.52 6.61 5.39
N TRP A 355 -20.76 7.07 4.37
CA TRP A 355 -21.30 7.29 3.02
C TRP A 355 -21.67 5.95 2.36
N VAL A 356 -20.86 4.89 2.51
CA VAL A 356 -21.21 3.56 2.02
C VAL A 356 -22.48 3.05 2.71
N GLY A 357 -22.53 3.18 4.05
CA GLY A 357 -23.68 2.75 4.83
C GLY A 357 -24.96 3.50 4.45
N ARG A 358 -24.91 4.78 4.12
CA ARG A 358 -26.08 5.55 3.64
C ARG A 358 -26.55 5.05 2.28
N GLN A 359 -25.64 4.96 1.31
CA GLN A 359 -25.96 4.49 -0.03
C GLN A 359 -26.47 3.05 -0.04
N ALA A 360 -25.83 2.16 0.73
CA ALA A 360 -26.24 0.76 0.82
C ALA A 360 -27.64 0.57 1.42
N ARG A 361 -28.04 1.39 2.40
CA ARG A 361 -29.40 1.36 2.96
C ARG A 361 -30.48 1.85 1.99
N SER A 362 -30.13 2.72 1.06
CA SER A 362 -31.07 3.21 0.05
C SER A 362 -31.21 2.26 -1.15
N HIS A 363 -30.48 1.16 -1.14
CA HIS A 363 -30.46 0.17 -2.21
C HIS A 363 -31.49 -0.93 -1.93
N ALA A 364 -32.54 -1.04 -2.76
CA ALA A 364 -33.67 -1.95 -2.62
C ALA A 364 -34.45 -1.78 -1.29
N ASP A 365 -35.60 -2.47 -1.17
CA ASP A 365 -36.52 -2.32 -0.03
C ASP A 365 -35.89 -2.69 1.32
N ASP A 366 -35.01 -3.71 1.36
CA ASP A 366 -34.34 -4.19 2.58
C ASP A 366 -32.97 -3.59 2.85
N GLY A 367 -32.45 -2.78 1.91
CA GLY A 367 -31.08 -2.26 1.96
C GLY A 367 -30.01 -3.36 1.89
N LEU A 368 -28.77 -2.96 1.69
CA LEU A 368 -27.62 -3.86 1.66
C LEU A 368 -26.66 -3.59 2.81
N PHE A 369 -25.99 -4.64 3.24
CA PHE A 369 -24.76 -4.59 4.02
C PHE A 369 -23.59 -4.99 3.12
N ILE A 370 -22.64 -4.09 2.93
CA ILE A 370 -21.51 -4.28 2.04
C ILE A 370 -20.26 -4.55 2.87
N LEU A 371 -19.56 -5.61 2.50
CA LEU A 371 -18.23 -5.94 3.02
C LEU A 371 -17.28 -6.31 1.90
N ARG A 372 -15.98 -6.23 2.21
CA ARG A 372 -14.89 -6.59 1.31
C ARG A 372 -14.01 -7.64 1.97
N ALA A 373 -13.88 -8.79 1.35
CA ALA A 373 -12.99 -9.87 1.77
C ALA A 373 -11.71 -9.83 0.93
N SER A 374 -10.56 -9.81 1.59
CA SER A 374 -9.25 -9.81 0.93
C SER A 374 -8.69 -11.23 0.90
N VAL A 375 -8.28 -11.68 -0.29
CA VAL A 375 -7.76 -13.03 -0.57
C VAL A 375 -6.38 -12.91 -1.22
N GLY A 376 -5.55 -13.96 -1.09
CA GLY A 376 -4.22 -14.03 -1.69
C GLY A 376 -3.11 -13.52 -0.78
N ARG A 377 -1.99 -14.24 -0.80
CA ARG A 377 -0.75 -13.98 -0.06
C ARG A 377 0.45 -14.25 -0.97
N ALA A 378 1.59 -13.68 -0.63
CA ALA A 378 2.84 -13.96 -1.36
C ALA A 378 3.16 -15.46 -1.37
N GLY A 379 3.48 -15.97 -2.55
CA GLY A 379 3.77 -17.37 -2.78
C GLY A 379 2.53 -18.30 -2.80
N ASP A 380 1.31 -17.74 -2.72
CA ASP A 380 0.06 -18.51 -2.80
C ASP A 380 -0.53 -18.38 -4.23
N PRO A 381 -0.64 -19.47 -4.99
CA PRO A 381 -1.16 -19.44 -6.35
C PRO A 381 -2.70 -19.30 -6.42
N LEU A 382 -3.39 -19.30 -5.29
CA LEU A 382 -4.85 -19.36 -5.22
C LEU A 382 -5.53 -18.33 -6.12
N VAL A 383 -5.09 -17.05 -6.02
CA VAL A 383 -5.72 -15.96 -6.81
C VAL A 383 -5.49 -16.14 -8.30
N ALA A 384 -4.32 -16.65 -8.72
CA ALA A 384 -4.01 -16.86 -10.13
C ALA A 384 -4.73 -18.09 -10.72
N GLN A 385 -4.96 -19.13 -9.90
CA GLN A 385 -5.51 -20.41 -10.34
C GLN A 385 -7.03 -20.54 -10.20
N SER A 386 -7.67 -19.71 -9.37
CA SER A 386 -9.12 -19.78 -9.15
C SER A 386 -9.90 -18.84 -10.07
N SER A 387 -11.08 -19.24 -10.50
CA SER A 387 -12.05 -18.38 -11.16
C SER A 387 -12.67 -17.37 -10.15
N ASP A 388 -13.32 -16.33 -10.66
CA ASP A 388 -14.02 -15.35 -9.79
C ASP A 388 -15.12 -16.01 -8.98
N ALA A 389 -15.89 -16.93 -9.58
CA ALA A 389 -16.93 -17.67 -8.88
C ALA A 389 -16.38 -18.53 -7.73
N GLU A 390 -15.20 -19.14 -7.90
CA GLU A 390 -14.54 -19.88 -6.83
C GLU A 390 -14.05 -18.95 -5.71
N LEU A 391 -13.47 -17.81 -6.03
CA LEU A 391 -13.04 -16.83 -5.03
C LEU A 391 -14.23 -16.30 -4.21
N VAL A 392 -15.36 -16.05 -4.86
CA VAL A 392 -16.63 -15.67 -4.19
C VAL A 392 -17.08 -16.79 -3.27
N ARG A 393 -17.15 -18.03 -3.75
CA ARG A 393 -17.55 -19.18 -2.97
C ARG A 393 -16.67 -19.37 -1.73
N PHE A 394 -15.33 -19.35 -1.90
CA PHE A 394 -14.38 -19.48 -0.79
C PHE A 394 -14.60 -18.38 0.26
N ALA A 395 -14.74 -17.13 -0.19
CA ALA A 395 -14.98 -16.02 0.71
C ALA A 395 -16.32 -16.15 1.45
N ALA A 396 -17.38 -16.52 0.74
CA ALA A 396 -18.72 -16.69 1.34
C ALA A 396 -18.78 -17.88 2.32
N ASP A 397 -18.12 -19.00 2.01
CA ASP A 397 -18.01 -20.16 2.90
C ASP A 397 -17.26 -19.79 4.20
N ASP A 398 -16.12 -19.11 4.08
CA ASP A 398 -15.35 -18.62 5.23
C ASP A 398 -16.18 -17.66 6.10
N LEU A 399 -16.91 -16.72 5.47
CA LEU A 399 -17.76 -15.77 6.19
C LEU A 399 -18.94 -16.45 6.89
N ALA A 400 -19.55 -17.46 6.28
CA ALA A 400 -20.62 -18.23 6.90
C ALA A 400 -20.12 -18.94 8.17
N GLU A 401 -18.93 -19.53 8.12
CA GLU A 401 -18.36 -20.24 9.28
C GLU A 401 -17.82 -19.30 10.36
N MET A 402 -17.21 -18.18 9.97
CA MET A 402 -16.57 -17.26 10.91
C MET A 402 -17.56 -16.31 11.60
N ILE A 403 -18.57 -15.84 10.86
CA ILE A 403 -19.45 -14.75 11.31
C ILE A 403 -20.94 -15.00 11.04
N GLY A 404 -21.33 -16.18 10.55
CA GLY A 404 -22.74 -16.60 10.42
C GLY A 404 -23.51 -15.90 9.30
N LEU A 405 -22.85 -15.34 8.29
CA LEU A 405 -23.53 -14.80 7.11
C LEU A 405 -24.00 -15.92 6.19
N PRO A 406 -25.05 -15.71 5.37
CA PRO A 406 -25.47 -16.68 4.38
C PRO A 406 -24.32 -17.00 3.38
N ARG A 407 -24.27 -18.25 2.91
CA ARG A 407 -23.29 -18.66 1.89
C ARG A 407 -23.52 -18.04 0.50
N ARG A 408 -24.70 -17.46 0.29
CA ARG A 408 -25.05 -16.78 -0.97
C ARG A 408 -25.28 -15.31 -0.71
N PRO A 409 -24.38 -14.43 -1.14
CA PRO A 409 -24.62 -12.99 -1.14
C PRO A 409 -25.73 -12.64 -2.13
N ALA A 410 -26.37 -11.49 -1.94
CA ALA A 410 -27.37 -10.96 -2.88
C ALA A 410 -26.69 -10.37 -4.12
N ILE A 411 -25.48 -9.85 -3.95
CA ILE A 411 -24.66 -9.27 -5.04
C ILE A 411 -23.18 -9.47 -4.73
N GLU A 412 -22.36 -9.68 -5.75
CA GLU A 412 -20.96 -10.01 -5.61
C GLU A 412 -20.11 -9.40 -6.74
N SER A 413 -18.84 -9.17 -6.48
CA SER A 413 -17.86 -8.75 -7.46
C SER A 413 -16.44 -9.13 -7.00
N VAL A 414 -15.57 -9.43 -7.96
CA VAL A 414 -14.16 -9.72 -7.71
C VAL A 414 -13.30 -8.70 -8.46
N THR A 415 -12.37 -8.09 -7.75
CA THR A 415 -11.31 -7.28 -8.35
C THR A 415 -9.97 -7.96 -8.11
N ARG A 416 -9.26 -8.30 -9.19
CA ARG A 416 -7.92 -8.89 -9.13
C ARG A 416 -6.86 -7.82 -9.28
N TRP A 417 -5.86 -7.91 -8.45
CA TRP A 417 -4.65 -7.12 -8.50
C TRP A 417 -3.46 -8.06 -8.69
N SER A 418 -3.24 -8.48 -9.95
CA SER A 418 -2.05 -9.25 -10.31
C SER A 418 -0.81 -8.40 -10.05
N GLN A 419 0.22 -9.02 -9.46
CA GLN A 419 1.39 -8.28 -8.98
C GLN A 419 0.98 -7.05 -8.16
N GLY A 420 0.02 -7.25 -7.24
CA GLY A 420 -0.64 -6.17 -6.52
C GLY A 420 0.26 -5.48 -5.51
N LEU A 421 1.06 -6.23 -4.76
CA LEU A 421 1.84 -5.72 -3.64
C LEU A 421 3.30 -6.21 -3.68
N PRO A 422 4.28 -5.30 -3.75
CA PRO A 422 5.70 -5.65 -3.67
C PRO A 422 6.02 -6.24 -2.31
N GLN A 423 6.89 -7.25 -2.30
CA GLN A 423 7.33 -7.91 -1.09
C GLN A 423 8.64 -7.30 -0.60
N TYR A 424 8.61 -6.79 0.61
CA TYR A 424 9.78 -6.21 1.26
C TYR A 424 10.54 -7.30 2.01
N ALA A 425 11.22 -8.16 1.26
CA ALA A 425 12.04 -9.23 1.82
C ALA A 425 13.23 -8.68 2.61
N VAL A 426 13.86 -9.54 3.41
CA VAL A 426 15.13 -9.21 4.09
C VAL A 426 16.15 -8.69 3.06
N GLY A 427 16.79 -7.56 3.35
CA GLY A 427 17.70 -6.87 2.44
C GLY A 427 17.04 -5.86 1.48
N HIS A 428 15.71 -5.75 1.45
CA HIS A 428 15.01 -4.86 0.54
C HIS A 428 15.45 -3.39 0.65
N ARG A 429 15.77 -2.92 1.85
CA ARG A 429 16.25 -1.56 2.07
C ARG A 429 17.59 -1.29 1.35
N THR A 430 18.51 -2.23 1.42
CA THR A 430 19.80 -2.17 0.71
C THR A 430 19.56 -2.16 -0.79
N ARG A 431 18.73 -3.08 -1.30
CA ARG A 431 18.33 -3.14 -2.70
C ARG A 431 17.82 -1.78 -3.24
N VAL A 432 16.92 -1.14 -2.51
CA VAL A 432 16.38 0.18 -2.90
C VAL A 432 17.46 1.26 -2.87
N ALA A 433 18.37 1.22 -1.89
CA ALA A 433 19.50 2.15 -1.83
C ALA A 433 20.45 1.98 -3.04
N ASP A 434 20.78 0.74 -3.36
CA ASP A 434 21.66 0.40 -4.50
C ASP A 434 21.03 0.84 -5.83
N VAL A 435 19.74 0.56 -6.06
CA VAL A 435 19.01 1.03 -7.24
C VAL A 435 19.13 2.56 -7.39
N ARG A 436 18.95 3.30 -6.30
CA ARG A 436 19.05 4.75 -6.34
C ARG A 436 20.46 5.23 -6.61
N GLU A 437 21.46 4.61 -5.99
CA GLU A 437 22.87 4.93 -6.21
C GLU A 437 23.27 4.71 -7.68
N TRP A 438 22.87 3.60 -8.28
CA TRP A 438 23.15 3.34 -9.70
C TRP A 438 22.44 4.32 -10.62
N LEU A 439 21.22 4.74 -10.29
CA LEU A 439 20.50 5.75 -11.09
C LEU A 439 21.09 7.16 -10.94
N LEU A 440 21.81 7.47 -9.85
CA LEU A 440 22.55 8.72 -9.76
C LEU A 440 23.66 8.81 -10.82
N ASN A 441 24.24 7.67 -11.21
CA ASN A 441 25.22 7.58 -12.31
C ASN A 441 24.58 7.59 -13.70
N THR A 442 23.24 7.65 -13.78
CA THR A 442 22.45 7.74 -15.02
C THR A 442 21.53 8.97 -14.93
N PRO A 443 22.11 10.21 -15.01
CA PRO A 443 21.36 11.42 -14.66
C PRO A 443 20.16 11.66 -15.55
N GLY A 444 19.06 12.14 -14.97
CA GLY A 444 17.76 12.33 -15.60
C GLY A 444 16.84 11.14 -15.47
N LEU A 445 17.22 10.09 -14.73
CA LEU A 445 16.33 8.99 -14.39
C LEU A 445 16.04 8.96 -12.89
N ALA A 446 14.78 8.73 -12.53
CA ALA A 446 14.39 8.50 -11.15
C ALA A 446 13.23 7.50 -11.08
N VAL A 447 13.07 6.89 -9.89
CA VAL A 447 12.03 5.90 -9.62
C VAL A 447 11.16 6.33 -8.43
N CYS A 448 9.87 6.04 -8.47
CA CYS A 448 8.96 6.22 -7.36
C CYS A 448 7.85 5.14 -7.35
N GLY A 449 7.22 4.94 -6.22
CA GLY A 449 6.10 4.01 -6.11
C GLY A 449 6.16 3.11 -4.90
N ALA A 450 5.23 2.15 -4.89
CA ALA A 450 5.03 1.24 -3.77
C ALA A 450 6.21 0.28 -3.51
N ALA A 451 7.13 0.13 -4.44
CA ALA A 451 8.31 -0.75 -4.29
C ALA A 451 9.42 -0.15 -3.41
N TYR A 452 9.38 1.14 -3.08
CA TYR A 452 10.55 1.84 -2.54
C TYR A 452 10.43 2.22 -1.07
N GLU A 453 9.40 3.00 -0.64
CA GLU A 453 9.31 3.52 0.73
C GLU A 453 8.08 3.05 1.51
N GLY A 454 7.24 2.26 0.93
CA GLY A 454 6.02 1.76 1.54
C GLY A 454 4.88 1.60 0.54
N VAL A 455 4.01 0.63 0.78
CA VAL A 455 2.89 0.29 -0.10
C VAL A 455 1.67 1.20 0.07
N GLY A 456 1.61 1.99 1.14
CA GLY A 456 0.49 2.90 1.42
C GLY A 456 0.47 4.12 0.51
N VAL A 457 -0.70 4.70 0.27
CA VAL A 457 -0.89 5.87 -0.61
C VAL A 457 0.02 7.03 -0.21
N ALA A 458 0.13 7.33 1.11
CA ALA A 458 1.01 8.40 1.60
C ALA A 458 2.49 8.14 1.28
N ALA A 459 2.94 6.88 1.39
CA ALA A 459 4.31 6.52 1.03
C ALA A 459 4.56 6.65 -0.47
N CYS A 460 3.59 6.26 -1.30
CA CYS A 460 3.64 6.43 -2.76
C CYS A 460 3.73 7.92 -3.16
N VAL A 461 2.97 8.79 -2.50
CA VAL A 461 3.02 10.24 -2.73
C VAL A 461 4.37 10.82 -2.26
N GLY A 462 4.85 10.43 -1.07
CA GLY A 462 6.16 10.87 -0.57
C GLY A 462 7.32 10.41 -1.45
N SER A 463 7.25 9.17 -1.97
CA SER A 463 8.21 8.64 -2.94
C SER A 463 8.24 9.47 -4.22
N ALA A 464 7.08 9.88 -4.71
CA ALA A 464 6.97 10.76 -5.88
C ALA A 464 7.60 12.14 -5.61
N GLN A 465 7.37 12.74 -4.46
CA GLN A 465 8.00 14.01 -4.06
C GLN A 465 9.53 13.91 -4.04
N ALA A 466 10.06 12.83 -3.46
CA ALA A 466 11.50 12.59 -3.42
C ALA A 466 12.10 12.43 -4.82
N ALA A 467 11.45 11.63 -5.69
CA ALA A 467 11.90 11.42 -7.07
C ALA A 467 11.88 12.72 -7.90
N VAL A 468 10.82 13.53 -7.75
CA VAL A 468 10.75 14.86 -8.39
C VAL A 468 11.88 15.76 -7.92
N SER A 469 12.19 15.78 -6.62
CA SER A 469 13.30 16.57 -6.09
C SER A 469 14.65 16.14 -6.70
N THR A 470 14.88 14.84 -6.79
CA THR A 470 16.10 14.28 -7.42
C THR A 470 16.23 14.69 -8.89
N VAL A 471 15.18 14.52 -9.69
CA VAL A 471 15.17 14.87 -11.11
C VAL A 471 15.43 16.37 -11.30
N LEU A 472 14.74 17.21 -10.55
CA LEU A 472 14.91 18.67 -10.67
C LEU A 472 16.31 19.14 -10.28
N GLN A 473 16.92 18.53 -9.26
CA GLN A 473 18.30 18.81 -8.86
C GLN A 473 19.25 18.44 -9.99
N GLN A 474 19.16 17.24 -10.55
CA GLN A 474 20.01 16.78 -11.66
C GLN A 474 19.87 17.66 -12.90
N LEU A 475 18.65 18.11 -13.21
CA LEU A 475 18.40 19.03 -14.33
C LEU A 475 18.98 20.43 -14.09
N ALA A 476 19.02 20.91 -12.86
CA ALA A 476 19.65 22.18 -12.52
C ALA A 476 21.17 22.10 -12.66
N GLU A 477 21.80 21.06 -12.11
CA GLU A 477 23.23 20.81 -12.21
C GLU A 477 23.69 20.72 -13.67
N ARG A 478 22.99 20.01 -14.53
CA ARG A 478 23.28 19.95 -15.98
C ARG A 478 23.26 21.31 -16.67
N ARG A 479 22.35 22.19 -16.29
CA ARG A 479 22.21 23.53 -16.86
C ARG A 479 23.37 24.44 -16.45
N GLU A 480 23.87 24.31 -15.24
CA GLU A 480 25.04 25.07 -14.78
C GLU A 480 26.28 24.68 -15.55
N TRP A 481 26.52 23.39 -15.79
CA TRP A 481 27.63 22.89 -16.60
C TRP A 481 27.56 23.31 -18.08
N ALA A 482 26.38 23.50 -18.64
CA ALA A 482 26.21 23.90 -20.04
C ALA A 482 26.42 25.41 -20.25
N HIS A 483 26.51 26.20 -19.19
CA HIS A 483 26.62 27.67 -19.22
C HIS A 483 27.92 28.19 -18.58
N GLY A 484 28.74 27.34 -17.97
CA GLY A 484 30.11 27.59 -17.48
C GLY A 484 31.17 27.06 -18.45
#